data_f1e62daabd8e70a57d598a477ceeba50
#
_entry.id   f1e62daabd8e70a57d598a477ceeba50
#
_cell.length_a   1.000
_cell.length_b   1.000
_cell.length_c   1.000
_cell.angle_alpha   90.00
_cell.angle_beta   90.00
_cell.angle_gamma   90.00
#
_symmetry.space_group_name_H-M   'P 1'
#
loop_
_entity.id
_entity.type
_entity.pdbx_description
1 polymer ?
#
loop_
_entity_poly.entity_id
_entity_poly.type
_entity_poly.pdbx_seq_one_letter_code
_entity_poly.pdbx_strand_id
1 'polypeptide(L)'
;MSSLVDLESPVAVCYLHRSGDERNRCWLTDKHFVVVFRGRKHVFSLDHIKNIAFEQRRAWLPLIIGGIAAPFSLVAILLNLYNPWILIYVFLPALLLLYLGWLPYSVLAVHDAVKPHDFRLPAVSDNLRAFVRFANRMALSGNNYIYHVASAEDWAQAQNQPTYAPATLPDDGFIHASHADQLERLKRSGLFTADTEWIILTIDPLRVQPEIRYEPGDDPPGVTSPPGELFPHIYGPLNVDAVVEMRVLR
;
A
#
# COMPACT_ATOMS: atom_id res chain seq x y z
N MET A 1 -9.94 -21.51 9.70
CA MET A 1 -8.98 -20.79 8.84
C MET A 1 -8.44 -19.46 9.44
N SER A 2 -9.07 -18.93 10.48
CA SER A 2 -8.65 -17.64 11.11
C SER A 2 -7.36 -17.72 11.95
N SER A 3 -6.96 -18.88 12.49
CA SER A 3 -5.86 -19.01 13.44
C SER A 3 -4.46 -19.13 12.82
N LEU A 4 -4.36 -19.54 11.55
CA LEU A 4 -3.04 -19.71 10.90
C LEU A 4 -2.44 -18.37 10.43
N VAL A 5 -3.29 -17.42 10.02
CA VAL A 5 -2.85 -16.09 9.57
C VAL A 5 -2.31 -15.21 10.72
N ASP A 6 -2.66 -15.54 11.97
CA ASP A 6 -2.15 -14.83 13.14
C ASP A 6 -0.73 -15.28 13.55
N LEU A 7 -0.23 -16.37 12.96
CA LEU A 7 1.13 -16.89 13.19
C LEU A 7 2.14 -16.39 12.14
N GLU A 8 1.67 -15.80 11.03
CA GLU A 8 2.54 -15.21 10.02
C GLU A 8 3.00 -13.82 10.48
N SER A 9 4.31 -13.61 10.54
CA SER A 9 4.87 -12.29 10.82
C SER A 9 4.47 -11.30 9.72
N PRO A 10 3.98 -10.09 10.08
CA PRO A 10 3.61 -9.10 9.08
C PRO A 10 4.87 -8.55 8.39
N VAL A 11 4.87 -8.60 7.06
CA VAL A 11 5.91 -7.99 6.22
C VAL A 11 5.81 -6.46 6.24
N ALA A 12 4.59 -5.94 6.27
CA ALA A 12 4.33 -4.51 6.37
C ALA A 12 2.99 -4.26 7.07
N VAL A 13 2.90 -3.19 7.85
CA VAL A 13 1.69 -2.79 8.58
C VAL A 13 1.37 -1.33 8.27
N CYS A 14 0.09 -1.03 8.08
CA CYS A 14 -0.40 0.33 7.88
C CYS A 14 -1.74 0.55 8.60
N TYR A 15 -2.00 1.79 9.03
CA TYR A 15 -3.24 2.17 9.68
C TYR A 15 -4.16 2.92 8.72
N LEU A 16 -5.46 2.53 8.70
CA LEU A 16 -6.46 3.13 7.80
C LEU A 16 -6.94 4.50 8.28
N HIS A 17 -6.82 4.79 9.57
CA HIS A 17 -7.30 6.03 10.19
C HIS A 17 -6.15 6.78 10.86
N ARG A 18 -5.89 6.46 12.13
CA ARG A 18 -4.82 7.08 12.95
C ARG A 18 -3.78 6.04 13.27
N SER A 19 -2.53 6.45 13.37
CA SER A 19 -1.45 5.59 13.85
C SER A 19 -1.82 4.99 15.22
N GLY A 20 -1.63 3.67 15.37
CA GLY A 20 -1.99 2.93 16.57
C GLY A 20 -3.45 2.50 16.69
N ASP A 21 -4.30 2.78 15.69
CA ASP A 21 -5.69 2.30 15.69
C ASP A 21 -5.79 0.83 15.26
N GLU A 22 -5.71 -0.06 16.23
CA GLU A 22 -5.80 -1.52 16.06
C GLU A 22 -7.13 -1.99 15.43
N ARG A 23 -8.20 -1.17 15.51
CA ARG A 23 -9.50 -1.50 14.94
C ARG A 23 -9.63 -1.14 13.46
N ASN A 24 -8.70 -0.33 12.94
CA ASN A 24 -8.69 0.14 11.57
C ASN A 24 -7.25 0.11 11.03
N ARG A 25 -6.73 -1.08 10.80
CA ARG A 25 -5.38 -1.32 10.28
C ARG A 25 -5.41 -2.33 9.16
N CYS A 26 -4.36 -2.34 8.37
CA CYS A 26 -4.10 -3.38 7.39
C CYS A 26 -2.65 -3.84 7.49
N TRP A 27 -2.41 -5.08 7.16
CA TRP A 27 -1.06 -5.61 7.08
C TRP A 27 -0.96 -6.63 5.95
N LEU A 28 0.26 -6.85 5.55
CA LEU A 28 0.63 -7.78 4.52
C LEU A 28 1.47 -8.89 5.13
N THR A 29 1.19 -10.12 4.76
CA THR A 29 2.06 -11.29 4.98
C THR A 29 2.52 -11.80 3.61
N ASP A 30 3.35 -12.83 3.58
CA ASP A 30 3.84 -13.42 2.33
C ASP A 30 2.72 -13.90 1.41
N LYS A 31 1.56 -14.29 1.97
CA LYS A 31 0.45 -14.91 1.24
C LYS A 31 -0.86 -14.17 1.35
N HIS A 32 -0.99 -13.28 2.34
CA HIS A 32 -2.27 -12.67 2.66
C HIS A 32 -2.17 -11.15 2.81
N PHE A 33 -3.17 -10.47 2.31
CA PHE A 33 -3.49 -9.10 2.65
C PHE A 33 -4.62 -9.09 3.65
N VAL A 34 -4.39 -8.54 4.82
CA VAL A 34 -5.37 -8.53 5.91
C VAL A 34 -5.80 -7.12 6.21
N VAL A 35 -7.10 -6.90 6.29
CA VAL A 35 -7.71 -5.62 6.65
C VAL A 35 -8.57 -5.81 7.88
N VAL A 36 -8.27 -5.09 8.96
CA VAL A 36 -9.17 -4.92 10.10
C VAL A 36 -9.90 -3.59 9.91
N PHE A 37 -11.19 -3.65 9.78
CA PHE A 37 -12.04 -2.48 9.63
C PHE A 37 -13.17 -2.51 10.64
N ARG A 38 -13.23 -1.47 11.49
CA ARG A 38 -14.17 -1.38 12.62
C ARG A 38 -14.12 -2.62 13.53
N GLY A 39 -12.91 -3.18 13.72
CA GLY A 39 -12.68 -4.36 14.54
C GLY A 39 -13.05 -5.70 13.89
N ARG A 40 -13.50 -5.72 12.63
CA ARG A 40 -13.75 -6.95 11.87
C ARG A 40 -12.54 -7.24 10.98
N LYS A 41 -12.03 -8.47 11.07
CA LYS A 41 -10.90 -8.95 10.27
C LYS A 41 -11.38 -9.53 8.94
N HIS A 42 -10.81 -9.03 7.85
CA HIS A 42 -10.97 -9.53 6.48
C HIS A 42 -9.63 -10.01 5.98
N VAL A 43 -9.58 -11.23 5.46
CA VAL A 43 -8.36 -11.88 4.96
C VAL A 43 -8.53 -12.15 3.48
N PHE A 44 -7.58 -11.68 2.67
CA PHE A 44 -7.54 -11.88 1.24
C PHE A 44 -6.26 -12.62 0.89
N SER A 45 -6.34 -13.68 0.08
CA SER A 45 -5.16 -14.30 -0.49
C SER A 45 -4.60 -13.42 -1.58
N LEU A 46 -3.29 -13.17 -1.58
CA LEU A 46 -2.63 -12.34 -2.59
C LEU A 46 -2.82 -12.89 -4.01
N ASP A 47 -2.87 -14.21 -4.17
CA ASP A 47 -3.09 -14.87 -5.47
C ASP A 47 -4.48 -14.57 -6.08
N HIS A 48 -5.45 -14.20 -5.24
CA HIS A 48 -6.81 -13.89 -5.67
C HIS A 48 -7.08 -12.39 -5.82
N ILE A 49 -6.18 -11.54 -5.36
CA ILE A 49 -6.31 -10.09 -5.49
C ILE A 49 -5.98 -9.68 -6.93
N LYS A 50 -6.93 -9.05 -7.59
CA LYS A 50 -6.74 -8.46 -8.91
C LYS A 50 -6.17 -7.05 -8.84
N ASN A 51 -6.62 -6.28 -7.87
CA ASN A 51 -6.18 -4.90 -7.67
C ASN A 51 -6.64 -4.38 -6.30
N ILE A 52 -5.84 -3.52 -5.69
CA ILE A 52 -6.19 -2.72 -4.51
C ILE A 52 -6.11 -1.27 -4.94
N ALA A 53 -7.22 -0.54 -4.88
CA ALA A 53 -7.29 0.82 -5.39
C ALA A 53 -8.00 1.76 -4.41
N PHE A 54 -7.72 3.06 -4.54
CA PHE A 54 -8.51 4.10 -3.90
C PHE A 54 -9.57 4.57 -4.88
N GLU A 55 -10.82 4.41 -4.49
CA GLU A 55 -11.95 4.80 -5.30
C GLU A 55 -12.81 5.82 -4.57
N GLN A 56 -13.55 6.60 -5.33
CA GLN A 56 -14.57 7.49 -4.79
C GLN A 56 -15.95 6.88 -5.00
N ARG A 57 -16.70 6.80 -3.93
CA ARG A 57 -18.08 6.33 -3.95
C ARG A 57 -19.01 7.46 -3.57
N ARG A 58 -20.27 7.34 -3.97
CA ARG A 58 -21.36 8.24 -3.58
C ARG A 58 -22.43 7.46 -2.83
N ALA A 59 -23.12 8.14 -1.92
CA ALA A 59 -24.20 7.52 -1.16
C ALA A 59 -25.49 7.54 -1.99
N TRP A 60 -25.73 6.48 -2.75
CA TRP A 60 -26.86 6.40 -3.67
C TRP A 60 -28.23 6.55 -3.00
N LEU A 61 -28.42 5.98 -1.80
CA LEU A 61 -29.72 6.01 -1.12
C LEU A 61 -30.16 7.45 -0.75
N PRO A 62 -29.33 8.28 -0.07
CA PRO A 62 -29.67 9.68 0.15
C PRO A 62 -29.83 10.48 -1.14
N LEU A 63 -29.02 10.16 -2.17
CA LEU A 63 -29.13 10.82 -3.47
C LEU A 63 -30.47 10.57 -4.15
N ILE A 64 -30.95 9.33 -4.14
CA ILE A 64 -32.25 8.94 -4.73
C ILE A 64 -33.39 9.57 -3.94
N ILE A 65 -33.40 9.42 -2.60
CA ILE A 65 -34.46 9.98 -1.75
C ILE A 65 -34.52 11.49 -1.89
N GLY A 66 -33.40 12.18 -1.78
CA GLY A 66 -33.31 13.63 -1.92
C GLY A 66 -33.67 14.09 -3.34
N GLY A 67 -33.20 13.36 -4.36
CA GLY A 67 -33.47 13.66 -5.77
C GLY A 67 -34.94 13.53 -6.19
N ILE A 68 -35.70 12.73 -5.51
CA ILE A 68 -37.15 12.60 -5.73
C ILE A 68 -37.92 13.60 -4.85
N ALA A 69 -37.62 13.63 -3.54
CA ALA A 69 -38.40 14.41 -2.58
C ALA A 69 -38.21 15.93 -2.73
N ALA A 70 -37.00 16.40 -3.06
CA ALA A 70 -36.77 17.83 -3.19
C ALA A 70 -37.54 18.48 -4.35
N PRO A 71 -37.46 17.99 -5.61
CA PRO A 71 -38.21 18.61 -6.70
C PRO A 71 -39.73 18.42 -6.52
N PHE A 72 -40.20 17.29 -5.99
CA PHE A 72 -41.58 17.08 -5.72
C PHE A 72 -42.12 18.10 -4.69
N SER A 73 -41.42 18.30 -3.58
CA SER A 73 -41.82 19.29 -2.56
C SER A 73 -41.79 20.70 -3.13
N LEU A 74 -40.80 21.05 -3.95
CA LEU A 74 -40.68 22.35 -4.60
C LEU A 74 -41.88 22.63 -5.51
N VAL A 75 -42.24 21.67 -6.37
CA VAL A 75 -43.40 21.80 -7.27
C VAL A 75 -44.67 21.93 -6.47
N ALA A 76 -44.84 21.15 -5.41
CA ALA A 76 -46.04 21.24 -4.54
C ALA A 76 -46.14 22.61 -3.81
N ILE A 77 -45.04 23.22 -3.44
CA ILE A 77 -44.99 24.60 -2.89
C ILE A 77 -45.44 25.59 -3.96
N LEU A 78 -44.88 25.52 -5.17
CA LEU A 78 -45.17 26.46 -6.27
C LEU A 78 -46.65 26.37 -6.72
N LEU A 79 -47.19 25.20 -6.72
CA LEU A 79 -48.60 24.97 -7.09
C LEU A 79 -49.58 25.13 -5.93
N ASN A 80 -49.09 25.48 -4.73
CA ASN A 80 -49.88 25.67 -3.51
C ASN A 80 -50.80 24.48 -3.17
N LEU A 81 -50.31 23.25 -3.42
CA LEU A 81 -51.10 22.01 -3.27
C LEU A 81 -51.37 21.66 -1.80
N TYR A 82 -50.45 22.06 -0.88
CA TYR A 82 -50.51 21.76 0.54
C TYR A 82 -50.00 22.94 1.34
N ASN A 83 -50.20 22.87 2.68
CA ASN A 83 -49.66 23.89 3.57
C ASN A 83 -48.15 24.09 3.34
N PRO A 84 -47.70 25.31 2.94
CA PRO A 84 -46.28 25.52 2.54
C PRO A 84 -45.30 25.26 3.68
N TRP A 85 -45.67 25.42 4.92
CA TRP A 85 -44.78 25.10 6.05
C TRP A 85 -44.47 23.63 6.16
N ILE A 86 -45.46 22.76 5.93
CA ILE A 86 -45.25 21.30 5.91
C ILE A 86 -44.30 20.92 4.76
N LEU A 87 -44.51 21.51 3.60
CA LEU A 87 -43.68 21.24 2.42
C LEU A 87 -42.23 21.72 2.61
N ILE A 88 -42.00 22.84 3.29
CA ILE A 88 -40.69 23.32 3.63
C ILE A 88 -39.93 22.36 4.57
N TYR A 89 -40.65 21.80 5.58
CA TYR A 89 -40.08 20.78 6.48
C TYR A 89 -39.70 19.47 5.75
N VAL A 90 -40.29 19.18 4.60
CA VAL A 90 -39.88 18.05 3.75
C VAL A 90 -38.79 18.44 2.78
N PHE A 91 -38.86 19.62 2.18
CA PHE A 91 -37.94 20.12 1.16
C PHE A 91 -36.52 20.29 1.69
N LEU A 92 -36.35 20.94 2.84
CA LEU A 92 -35.03 21.20 3.39
C LEU A 92 -34.25 19.91 3.76
N PRO A 93 -34.82 18.93 4.47
CA PRO A 93 -34.17 17.64 4.67
C PRO A 93 -33.90 16.88 3.36
N ALA A 94 -34.80 16.94 2.39
CA ALA A 94 -34.59 16.32 1.08
C ALA A 94 -33.42 16.94 0.33
N LEU A 95 -33.28 18.27 0.38
CA LEU A 95 -32.15 18.98 -0.20
C LEU A 95 -30.83 18.63 0.52
N LEU A 96 -30.87 18.50 1.86
CA LEU A 96 -29.71 18.03 2.64
C LEU A 96 -29.33 16.60 2.26
N LEU A 97 -30.28 15.69 2.10
CA LEU A 97 -30.01 14.32 1.67
C LEU A 97 -29.40 14.29 0.26
N LEU A 98 -29.92 15.10 -0.65
CA LEU A 98 -29.37 15.25 -2.00
C LEU A 98 -27.92 15.71 -1.94
N TYR A 99 -27.62 16.72 -1.16
CA TYR A 99 -26.28 17.25 -0.96
C TYR A 99 -25.33 16.20 -0.36
N LEU A 100 -25.74 15.53 0.73
CA LEU A 100 -24.95 14.47 1.37
C LEU A 100 -24.73 13.27 0.45
N GLY A 101 -25.72 12.92 -0.37
CA GLY A 101 -25.61 11.87 -1.35
C GLY A 101 -24.66 12.20 -2.51
N TRP A 102 -24.60 13.49 -2.87
CA TRP A 102 -23.69 13.99 -3.91
C TRP A 102 -22.24 14.03 -3.48
N LEU A 103 -21.95 14.24 -2.20
CA LEU A 103 -20.59 14.30 -1.67
C LEU A 103 -19.88 12.95 -1.85
N PRO A 104 -18.75 12.91 -2.59
CA PRO A 104 -17.99 11.68 -2.73
C PRO A 104 -17.25 11.37 -1.40
N TYR A 105 -17.11 10.08 -1.10
CA TYR A 105 -16.27 9.61 -0.02
C TYR A 105 -15.25 8.60 -0.56
N SER A 106 -14.06 8.60 0.04
CA SER A 106 -12.97 7.71 -0.36
C SER A 106 -13.16 6.32 0.25
N VAL A 107 -12.87 5.29 -0.53
CA VAL A 107 -12.81 3.90 -0.09
C VAL A 107 -11.50 3.26 -0.53
N LEU A 108 -11.01 2.33 0.29
CA LEU A 108 -10.04 1.34 -0.15
C LEU A 108 -10.85 0.18 -0.75
N ALA A 109 -10.79 0.03 -2.05
CA ALA A 109 -11.43 -1.06 -2.78
C ALA A 109 -10.43 -2.20 -2.98
N VAL A 110 -10.73 -3.38 -2.44
CA VAL A 110 -9.97 -4.61 -2.67
C VAL A 110 -10.75 -5.44 -3.67
N HIS A 111 -10.26 -5.52 -4.90
CA HIS A 111 -10.86 -6.32 -5.95
C HIS A 111 -10.34 -7.75 -5.87
N ASP A 112 -11.07 -8.60 -5.19
CA ASP A 112 -10.84 -10.04 -5.16
C ASP A 112 -11.49 -10.72 -6.39
N ALA A 113 -11.07 -11.95 -6.69
CA ALA A 113 -11.61 -12.75 -7.79
C ALA A 113 -13.15 -12.93 -7.73
N VAL A 114 -13.74 -12.92 -6.53
CA VAL A 114 -15.17 -13.16 -6.30
C VAL A 114 -15.98 -11.88 -6.31
N LYS A 115 -15.58 -10.86 -5.53
CA LYS A 115 -16.31 -9.57 -5.41
C LYS A 115 -15.40 -8.46 -4.88
N PRO A 116 -15.69 -7.19 -5.20
CA PRO A 116 -15.02 -6.08 -4.59
C PRO A 116 -15.43 -5.90 -3.12
N HIS A 117 -14.48 -5.52 -2.28
CA HIS A 117 -14.69 -5.16 -0.89
C HIS A 117 -14.27 -3.71 -0.66
N ASP A 118 -15.21 -2.88 -0.20
CA ASP A 118 -15.02 -1.46 0.00
C ASP A 118 -14.85 -1.13 1.49
N PHE A 119 -13.75 -0.49 1.85
CA PHE A 119 -13.47 -0.01 3.21
C PHE A 119 -13.44 1.52 3.19
N ARG A 120 -14.44 2.15 3.85
CA ARG A 120 -14.55 3.61 3.86
C ARG A 120 -13.39 4.25 4.64
N LEU A 121 -12.76 5.23 4.02
CA LEU A 121 -11.64 5.97 4.58
C LEU A 121 -12.05 7.41 4.91
N PRO A 122 -11.61 7.98 6.05
CA PRO A 122 -11.81 9.40 6.34
C PRO A 122 -10.89 10.28 5.49
N ALA A 123 -9.67 9.81 5.24
CA ALA A 123 -8.68 10.42 4.38
C ALA A 123 -7.71 9.36 3.86
N VAL A 124 -7.04 9.66 2.75
CA VAL A 124 -6.01 8.80 2.18
C VAL A 124 -4.65 9.43 2.47
N SER A 125 -3.90 8.85 3.41
CA SER A 125 -2.54 9.29 3.73
C SER A 125 -1.52 8.80 2.69
N ASP A 126 -0.37 9.48 2.60
CA ASP A 126 0.71 9.06 1.70
C ASP A 126 1.30 7.70 2.09
N ASN A 127 1.39 7.41 3.39
CA ASN A 127 1.81 6.11 3.89
C ASN A 127 0.85 4.99 3.43
N LEU A 128 -0.45 5.24 3.48
CA LEU A 128 -1.44 4.27 2.99
C LEU A 128 -1.37 4.10 1.47
N ARG A 129 -1.09 5.19 0.72
CA ARG A 129 -0.85 5.11 -0.74
C ARG A 129 0.39 4.26 -1.06
N ALA A 130 1.49 4.47 -0.32
CA ALA A 130 2.70 3.70 -0.48
C ALA A 130 2.48 2.22 -0.16
N PHE A 131 1.82 1.94 0.95
CA PHE A 131 1.47 0.59 1.37
C PHE A 131 0.60 -0.13 0.33
N VAL A 132 -0.41 0.52 -0.24
CA VAL A 132 -1.27 -0.07 -1.30
C VAL A 132 -0.49 -0.32 -2.59
N ARG A 133 0.41 0.59 -2.98
CA ARG A 133 1.31 0.33 -4.13
C ARG A 133 2.17 -0.91 -3.89
N PHE A 134 2.72 -1.04 -2.68
CA PHE A 134 3.50 -2.19 -2.28
C PHE A 134 2.65 -3.49 -2.28
N ALA A 135 1.45 -3.47 -1.68
CA ALA A 135 0.55 -4.61 -1.65
C ALA A 135 0.13 -5.07 -3.06
N ASN A 136 -0.17 -4.12 -3.97
CA ASN A 136 -0.44 -4.45 -5.37
C ASN A 136 0.77 -5.07 -6.07
N ARG A 137 1.97 -4.60 -5.76
CA ARG A 137 3.20 -5.15 -6.31
C ARG A 137 3.39 -6.61 -5.87
N MET A 138 3.15 -6.89 -4.59
CA MET A 138 3.16 -8.25 -4.04
C MET A 138 2.10 -9.16 -4.69
N ALA A 139 0.89 -8.65 -4.90
CA ALA A 139 -0.22 -9.42 -5.48
C ALA A 139 -0.06 -9.69 -6.99
N LEU A 140 0.49 -8.72 -7.75
CA LEU A 140 0.50 -8.78 -9.21
C LEU A 140 1.80 -9.31 -9.81
N SER A 141 2.89 -9.23 -9.08
CA SER A 141 4.22 -9.56 -9.62
C SER A 141 4.64 -10.96 -9.29
N GLY A 142 4.01 -11.98 -9.34
CA GLY A 142 4.46 -13.40 -9.16
C GLY A 142 5.96 -13.66 -8.86
N ASN A 143 6.78 -12.61 -8.85
CA ASN A 143 8.20 -12.52 -8.50
C ASN A 143 8.41 -11.40 -7.48
N ASN A 144 8.33 -11.73 -6.21
CA ASN A 144 8.54 -10.79 -5.09
C ASN A 144 10.01 -10.51 -4.78
N TYR A 145 10.89 -10.60 -5.74
CA TYR A 145 12.32 -10.33 -5.52
C TYR A 145 12.58 -8.88 -5.15
N ILE A 146 13.48 -8.71 -4.20
CA ILE A 146 14.09 -7.43 -3.88
C ILE A 146 15.51 -7.40 -4.41
N TYR A 147 16.02 -6.21 -4.63
CA TYR A 147 17.31 -6.00 -5.30
C TYR A 147 18.21 -5.17 -4.41
N HIS A 148 19.46 -5.62 -4.25
CA HIS A 148 20.52 -4.86 -3.61
C HIS A 148 21.63 -4.61 -4.61
N VAL A 149 22.19 -3.39 -4.62
CA VAL A 149 23.37 -3.05 -5.44
C VAL A 149 24.59 -3.15 -4.54
N ALA A 150 25.48 -4.05 -4.89
CA ALA A 150 26.71 -4.32 -4.17
C ALA A 150 27.92 -4.01 -5.06
N SER A 151 29.09 -3.76 -4.45
CA SER A 151 30.34 -3.80 -5.19
C SER A 151 30.65 -5.25 -5.58
N ALA A 152 31.24 -5.45 -6.77
CA ALA A 152 31.64 -6.79 -7.22
C ALA A 152 32.69 -7.40 -6.29
N GLU A 153 33.55 -6.56 -5.72
CA GLU A 153 34.60 -6.99 -4.79
C GLU A 153 34.00 -7.50 -3.47
N ASP A 154 33.11 -6.73 -2.83
CA ASP A 154 32.48 -7.15 -1.56
C ASP A 154 31.68 -8.44 -1.73
N TRP A 155 30.97 -8.57 -2.85
CA TRP A 155 30.22 -9.79 -3.13
C TRP A 155 31.13 -10.99 -3.38
N ALA A 156 32.24 -10.81 -4.14
CA ALA A 156 33.19 -11.89 -4.40
C ALA A 156 33.81 -12.44 -3.10
N GLN A 157 34.05 -11.57 -2.13
CA GLN A 157 34.53 -12.00 -0.80
C GLN A 157 33.46 -12.76 -0.02
N ALA A 158 32.19 -12.38 -0.17
CA ALA A 158 31.09 -12.98 0.56
C ALA A 158 30.61 -14.33 -0.04
N GLN A 159 30.82 -14.59 -1.32
CA GLN A 159 30.33 -15.80 -1.99
C GLN A 159 30.77 -17.12 -1.34
N ASN A 160 31.92 -17.11 -0.67
CA ASN A 160 32.48 -18.28 0.04
C ASN A 160 32.16 -18.25 1.54
N GLN A 161 31.32 -17.32 1.99
CA GLN A 161 30.91 -17.17 3.38
C GLN A 161 29.41 -17.47 3.53
N PRO A 162 28.92 -17.80 4.72
CA PRO A 162 27.49 -18.04 4.92
C PRO A 162 26.64 -16.76 4.77
N THR A 163 27.26 -15.58 4.99
CA THR A 163 26.56 -14.29 4.98
C THR A 163 27.37 -13.20 4.26
N TYR A 164 26.61 -12.26 3.67
CA TYR A 164 27.13 -11.02 3.09
C TYR A 164 26.79 -9.85 4.02
N ALA A 165 27.79 -9.04 4.30
CA ALA A 165 27.67 -7.81 5.08
C ALA A 165 28.43 -6.71 4.34
N PRO A 166 27.75 -5.74 3.70
CA PRO A 166 28.44 -4.60 3.06
C PRO A 166 29.12 -3.73 4.10
N ALA A 167 30.17 -3.00 3.68
CA ALA A 167 30.92 -2.13 4.56
C ALA A 167 30.07 -1.05 5.25
N THR A 168 28.93 -0.68 4.67
CA THR A 168 27.99 0.31 5.23
C THR A 168 27.10 -0.24 6.32
N LEU A 169 26.95 -1.56 6.45
CA LEU A 169 26.05 -2.17 7.42
C LEU A 169 26.29 -1.73 8.89
N PRO A 170 27.53 -1.56 9.38
CA PRO A 170 27.76 -1.09 10.75
C PRO A 170 27.27 0.36 10.99
N ASP A 171 27.32 1.20 9.98
CA ASP A 171 26.96 2.62 10.07
C ASP A 171 25.45 2.82 9.86
N ASP A 172 24.87 2.17 8.86
CA ASP A 172 23.47 2.29 8.50
C ASP A 172 22.55 1.41 9.37
N GLY A 173 23.07 0.32 9.94
CA GLY A 173 22.34 -0.66 10.73
C GLY A 173 21.51 -1.65 9.90
N PHE A 174 21.44 -1.50 8.59
CA PHE A 174 20.72 -2.36 7.67
C PHE A 174 21.32 -2.35 6.26
N ILE A 175 20.91 -3.31 5.44
CA ILE A 175 21.27 -3.37 4.02
C ILE A 175 20.13 -2.74 3.22
N HIS A 176 20.45 -1.70 2.43
CA HIS A 176 19.49 -1.08 1.53
C HIS A 176 19.09 -2.04 0.41
N ALA A 177 17.82 -2.23 0.21
CA ALA A 177 17.29 -2.95 -0.94
C ALA A 177 16.17 -2.15 -1.62
N SER A 178 15.78 -2.57 -2.80
CA SER A 178 14.79 -1.88 -3.62
C SER A 178 13.95 -2.87 -4.41
N HIS A 179 12.78 -2.46 -4.84
CA HIS A 179 12.01 -3.16 -5.87
C HIS A 179 12.51 -2.78 -7.27
N ALA A 180 12.08 -3.53 -8.29
CA ALA A 180 12.58 -3.36 -9.65
C ALA A 180 12.42 -1.94 -10.22
N ASP A 181 11.27 -1.31 -10.00
CA ASP A 181 10.98 0.07 -10.44
C ASP A 181 11.77 1.13 -9.64
N GLN A 182 12.02 0.89 -8.36
CA GLN A 182 12.89 1.69 -7.52
C GLN A 182 14.35 1.59 -7.99
N LEU A 183 14.82 0.38 -8.26
CA LEU A 183 16.15 0.12 -8.79
C LEU A 183 16.39 0.86 -10.11
N GLU A 184 15.41 0.86 -11.03
CA GLU A 184 15.54 1.58 -12.30
C GLU A 184 15.64 3.11 -12.12
N ARG A 185 15.05 3.68 -11.06
CA ARG A 185 15.24 5.09 -10.71
C ARG A 185 16.63 5.34 -10.11
N LEU A 186 17.07 4.46 -9.20
CA LEU A 186 18.40 4.55 -8.59
C LEU A 186 19.52 4.45 -9.63
N LYS A 187 19.39 3.61 -10.64
CA LYS A 187 20.35 3.52 -11.75
C LYS A 187 20.51 4.84 -12.52
N ARG A 188 19.44 5.60 -12.66
CA ARG A 188 19.44 6.90 -13.37
C ARG A 188 19.97 8.05 -12.52
N SER A 189 20.12 7.89 -11.22
CA SER A 189 20.52 8.97 -10.29
C SER A 189 22.00 9.35 -10.35
N GLY A 190 22.83 8.53 -10.98
CA GLY A 190 24.30 8.71 -10.98
C GLY A 190 24.98 8.34 -9.64
N LEU A 191 24.26 7.65 -8.76
CA LEU A 191 24.79 7.18 -7.47
C LEU A 191 25.94 6.17 -7.66
N PHE A 192 25.88 5.39 -8.73
CA PHE A 192 26.83 4.32 -9.02
C PHE A 192 27.91 4.86 -9.95
N THR A 193 29.06 5.16 -9.37
CA THR A 193 30.18 5.73 -10.11
C THR A 193 30.88 4.69 -10.97
N ALA A 194 31.52 5.14 -12.08
CA ALA A 194 32.19 4.26 -13.01
C ALA A 194 33.51 3.65 -12.45
N ASP A 195 33.99 4.17 -11.33
CA ASP A 195 35.23 3.71 -10.71
C ASP A 195 35.10 2.38 -9.96
N THR A 196 33.85 1.96 -9.72
CA THR A 196 33.53 0.71 -9.01
C THR A 196 32.67 -0.17 -9.93
N GLU A 197 33.01 -1.44 -10.02
CA GLU A 197 32.18 -2.41 -10.69
C GLU A 197 31.01 -2.78 -9.78
N TRP A 198 29.79 -2.35 -10.19
CA TRP A 198 28.58 -2.59 -9.43
C TRP A 198 27.82 -3.80 -9.98
N ILE A 199 27.27 -4.57 -9.07
CA ILE A 199 26.42 -5.71 -9.39
C ILE A 199 25.06 -5.57 -8.71
N ILE A 200 24.06 -6.18 -9.29
CA ILE A 200 22.70 -6.29 -8.74
C ILE A 200 22.53 -7.70 -8.22
N LEU A 201 22.26 -7.81 -6.93
CA LEU A 201 21.86 -9.05 -6.28
C LEU A 201 20.33 -9.13 -6.29
N THR A 202 19.79 -10.17 -6.92
CA THR A 202 18.38 -10.52 -6.87
C THR A 202 18.16 -11.43 -5.66
N ILE A 203 17.37 -10.97 -4.70
CA ILE A 203 17.18 -11.59 -3.40
C ILE A 203 15.74 -12.10 -3.29
N ASP A 204 15.59 -13.35 -2.90
CA ASP A 204 14.31 -13.94 -2.54
C ASP A 204 13.99 -13.59 -1.07
N PRO A 205 13.05 -12.66 -0.79
CA PRO A 205 12.75 -12.24 0.57
C PRO A 205 12.24 -13.37 1.46
N LEU A 206 11.68 -14.46 0.89
CA LEU A 206 11.22 -15.62 1.64
C LEU A 206 12.38 -16.46 2.20
N ARG A 207 13.59 -16.30 1.67
CA ARG A 207 14.80 -16.99 2.12
C ARG A 207 15.66 -16.14 3.04
N VAL A 208 15.38 -14.84 3.12
CA VAL A 208 16.15 -13.92 3.97
C VAL A 208 15.92 -14.25 5.44
N GLN A 209 17.01 -14.52 6.18
CA GLN A 209 16.95 -14.84 7.61
C GLN A 209 16.83 -13.59 8.51
N PRO A 210 17.57 -12.49 8.23
CA PRO A 210 17.37 -11.24 8.97
C PRO A 210 15.98 -10.65 8.74
N GLU A 211 15.54 -9.81 9.68
CA GLU A 211 14.28 -9.08 9.55
C GLU A 211 14.32 -8.11 8.36
N ILE A 212 13.28 -8.11 7.54
CA ILE A 212 13.08 -7.12 6.48
C ILE A 212 12.01 -6.13 6.96
N ARG A 213 12.36 -4.83 7.00
CA ARG A 213 11.41 -3.75 7.28
C ARG A 213 11.22 -2.90 6.05
N TYR A 214 9.97 -2.44 5.88
CA TYR A 214 9.62 -1.51 4.80
C TYR A 214 9.45 -0.11 5.38
N GLU A 215 10.43 0.74 5.12
CA GLU A 215 10.56 2.06 5.73
C GLU A 215 10.74 3.12 4.64
N PRO A 216 10.39 4.40 4.91
CA PRO A 216 10.74 5.48 4.00
C PRO A 216 12.25 5.49 3.76
N GLY A 217 12.67 5.54 2.50
CA GLY A 217 14.09 5.67 2.16
C GLY A 217 14.54 7.11 2.25
N ASP A 218 15.81 7.30 2.58
CA ASP A 218 16.47 8.58 2.35
C ASP A 218 16.77 8.71 0.85
N ASP A 219 16.19 9.72 0.21
CA ASP A 219 16.42 9.96 -1.21
C ASP A 219 17.88 10.43 -1.41
N PRO A 220 18.66 9.68 -2.19
CA PRO A 220 20.00 10.15 -2.52
C PRO A 220 19.93 11.40 -3.41
N PRO A 221 20.99 12.23 -3.46
CA PRO A 221 21.03 13.43 -4.28
C PRO A 221 20.62 13.14 -5.73
N GLY A 222 19.62 13.88 -6.24
CA GLY A 222 19.11 13.73 -7.60
C GLY A 222 18.02 12.67 -7.79
N VAL A 223 17.63 11.95 -6.74
CA VAL A 223 16.46 11.05 -6.75
C VAL A 223 15.31 11.72 -6.01
N THR A 224 14.12 11.69 -6.60
CA THR A 224 12.89 12.09 -5.92
C THR A 224 11.95 10.91 -5.88
N SER A 225 11.79 10.32 -4.72
CA SER A 225 10.82 9.25 -4.50
C SER A 225 9.41 9.79 -4.35
N PRO A 226 8.39 9.07 -4.79
CA PRO A 226 7.00 9.44 -4.50
C PRO A 226 6.78 9.55 -2.99
N PRO A 227 5.98 10.52 -2.51
CA PRO A 227 5.71 10.69 -1.09
C PRO A 227 5.24 9.40 -0.42
N GLY A 228 5.87 9.05 0.71
CA GLY A 228 5.56 7.85 1.48
C GLY A 228 5.94 6.54 0.79
N GLU A 229 6.85 6.55 -0.16
CA GLU A 229 7.39 5.32 -0.75
C GLU A 229 8.22 4.56 0.29
N LEU A 230 8.01 3.24 0.35
CA LEU A 230 8.73 2.37 1.27
C LEU A 230 9.77 1.56 0.51
N PHE A 231 10.95 1.44 1.11
CA PHE A 231 12.06 0.62 0.63
C PHE A 231 12.27 -0.57 1.58
N PRO A 232 12.62 -1.75 1.06
CA PRO A 232 12.98 -2.88 1.91
C PRO A 232 14.37 -2.64 2.52
N HIS A 233 14.46 -2.70 3.84
CA HIS A 233 15.70 -2.63 4.61
C HIS A 233 15.92 -3.98 5.31
N ILE A 234 17.09 -4.61 5.11
CA ILE A 234 17.42 -5.90 5.69
C ILE A 234 18.28 -5.66 6.93
N TYR A 235 17.74 -5.94 8.11
CA TYR A 235 18.39 -5.67 9.40
C TYR A 235 19.31 -6.80 9.82
N GLY A 236 20.52 -6.79 9.27
CA GLY A 236 21.59 -7.73 9.57
C GLY A 236 22.29 -8.27 8.34
N PRO A 237 23.31 -9.12 8.53
CA PRO A 237 24.02 -9.77 7.44
C PRO A 237 23.08 -10.66 6.62
N LEU A 238 23.07 -10.47 5.29
CA LEU A 238 22.26 -11.24 4.36
C LEU A 238 22.85 -12.65 4.19
N ASN A 239 22.07 -13.68 4.40
CA ASN A 239 22.46 -15.03 4.08
C ASN A 239 22.60 -15.21 2.55
N VAL A 240 23.74 -15.75 2.12
CA VAL A 240 24.10 -15.82 0.69
C VAL A 240 23.14 -16.69 -0.13
N ASP A 241 22.56 -17.72 0.46
CA ASP A 241 21.57 -18.61 -0.18
C ASP A 241 20.21 -17.94 -0.48
N ALA A 242 19.96 -16.75 0.07
CA ALA A 242 18.79 -15.94 -0.31
C ALA A 242 19.00 -15.22 -1.66
N VAL A 243 20.23 -15.09 -2.14
CA VAL A 243 20.52 -14.50 -3.45
C VAL A 243 20.31 -15.55 -4.54
N VAL A 244 19.35 -15.30 -5.41
CA VAL A 244 18.95 -16.25 -6.48
C VAL A 244 19.62 -15.94 -7.82
N GLU A 245 20.03 -14.70 -8.04
CA GLU A 245 20.70 -14.27 -9.27
C GLU A 245 21.63 -13.08 -8.98
N MET A 246 22.70 -12.99 -9.74
CA MET A 246 23.62 -11.86 -9.76
C MET A 246 23.81 -11.39 -11.19
N ARG A 247 23.78 -10.08 -11.42
CA ARG A 247 24.02 -9.48 -12.73
C ARG A 247 24.79 -8.17 -12.60
N VAL A 248 25.62 -7.87 -13.59
CA VAL A 248 26.37 -6.60 -13.64
C VAL A 248 25.38 -5.43 -13.84
N LEU A 249 25.57 -4.35 -13.09
CA LEU A 249 24.84 -3.10 -13.27
C LEU A 249 25.34 -2.40 -14.54
N ARG A 250 24.48 -2.28 -15.53
CA ARG A 250 24.76 -1.61 -16.81
C ARG A 250 23.87 -0.40 -17.00
#